data_4191d29585729023cdc691624d3c821f
#
_entry.id   4191d29585729023cdc691624d3c821f
#
_cell.length_a   1.000
_cell.length_b   1.000
_cell.length_c   1.000
_cell.angle_alpha   90.00
_cell.angle_beta   90.00
_cell.angle_gamma   90.00
#
_symmetry.space_group_name_H-M   'P 1'
#
loop_
_entity.id
_entity.type
_entity.pdbx_description
1 polymer ?
#
loop_
_entity_poly.entity_id
_entity_poly.type
_entity_poly.pdbx_seq_one_letter_code
_entity_poly.pdbx_strand_id
1 'polypeptide(L)'
;MRRALIIGGGIAGTVTAIALKKAGVEPVLHEAYDRTAEGVGAYLTLAVNGLDGLGQLGLKDVVRSKGFDTPRIALHLGNGKKLTELPLGGPTTGDTVSQTITRSDLYLELREEAARQGITVEYNKRLVGAENTGEGVRAQFADGSTAEGDLLIGADGLRSQVRRIIDPDAPAARYLPLLNTGGFAEGVRIDSEPGVMNMVFGKQSFFCYFYHPNGQVGWFANPPRKVKPTRAELAATSGEQWRAELVRLFQPDQMPAVDIIKATPEIYPPWVTYDLPKVPTWHRDRMIIIGDAAHAVSPASGQGASMAIEDALTLGRCLRDVPGISPAFAAYEDLRRERVEAIVAQGKRTGGSKAVGPVGRVIRDFILSRVFSKPAKKDPTEWMWNHHIHWDAPVAA
;
A
#
# COMPACT_ATOMS: atom_id res chain seq x y z
N MET A 1 28.24 -16.54 1.56
CA MET A 1 27.24 -15.51 1.26
C MET A 1 26.07 -15.78 2.18
N ARG A 2 25.51 -14.76 2.85
CA ARG A 2 24.34 -14.94 3.74
C ARG A 2 23.10 -15.28 2.91
N ARG A 3 22.29 -16.22 3.38
CA ARG A 3 21.02 -16.61 2.76
C ARG A 3 19.83 -16.08 3.55
N ALA A 4 18.95 -15.32 2.92
CA ALA A 4 17.76 -14.75 3.52
C ALA A 4 16.49 -15.49 3.06
N LEU A 5 15.69 -15.99 4.00
CA LEU A 5 14.35 -16.51 3.73
C LEU A 5 13.37 -15.33 3.81
N ILE A 6 12.67 -15.04 2.73
CA ILE A 6 11.67 -13.98 2.67
C ILE A 6 10.29 -14.63 2.58
N ILE A 7 9.43 -14.34 3.57
CA ILE A 7 8.08 -14.90 3.64
C ILE A 7 7.08 -13.87 3.14
N GLY A 8 6.44 -14.17 2.01
CA GLY A 8 5.48 -13.31 1.32
C GLY A 8 6.05 -12.63 0.09
N GLY A 9 5.46 -12.90 -1.06
CA GLY A 9 5.89 -12.39 -2.37
C GLY A 9 5.08 -11.20 -2.88
N GLY A 10 4.57 -10.36 -1.98
CA GLY A 10 3.97 -9.06 -2.32
C GLY A 10 5.03 -8.01 -2.66
N ILE A 11 4.61 -6.72 -2.76
CA ILE A 11 5.53 -5.60 -3.07
C ILE A 11 6.72 -5.59 -2.09
N ALA A 12 6.45 -5.63 -0.78
CA ALA A 12 7.50 -5.60 0.25
C ALA A 12 8.53 -6.71 0.05
N GLY A 13 8.08 -7.96 -0.04
CA GLY A 13 9.00 -9.11 -0.15
C GLY A 13 9.78 -9.13 -1.46
N THR A 14 9.12 -8.85 -2.58
CA THR A 14 9.79 -8.87 -3.89
C THR A 14 10.83 -7.75 -4.01
N VAL A 15 10.49 -6.52 -3.61
CA VAL A 15 11.45 -5.40 -3.63
C VAL A 15 12.60 -5.64 -2.64
N THR A 16 12.31 -6.24 -1.47
CA THR A 16 13.35 -6.63 -0.51
C THR A 16 14.28 -7.69 -1.09
N ALA A 17 13.76 -8.70 -1.80
CA ALA A 17 14.60 -9.70 -2.45
C ALA A 17 15.58 -9.05 -3.45
N ILE A 18 15.11 -8.11 -4.26
CA ILE A 18 15.95 -7.36 -5.20
C ILE A 18 16.99 -6.50 -4.47
N ALA A 19 16.59 -5.80 -3.41
CA ALA A 19 17.51 -5.00 -2.61
C ALA A 19 18.59 -5.85 -1.93
N LEU A 20 18.22 -7.02 -1.40
CA LEU A 20 19.17 -7.96 -0.78
C LEU A 20 20.15 -8.56 -1.80
N LYS A 21 19.68 -8.91 -2.98
CA LYS A 21 20.57 -9.36 -4.07
C LYS A 21 21.60 -8.30 -4.39
N LYS A 22 21.17 -7.04 -4.52
CA LYS A 22 22.07 -5.90 -4.72
C LYS A 22 23.04 -5.69 -3.55
N ALA A 23 22.62 -6.01 -2.30
CA ALA A 23 23.44 -5.95 -1.09
C ALA A 23 24.42 -7.14 -0.92
N GLY A 24 24.43 -8.12 -1.83
CA GLY A 24 25.26 -9.31 -1.73
C GLY A 24 24.75 -10.38 -0.76
N VAL A 25 23.45 -10.34 -0.43
CA VAL A 25 22.74 -11.37 0.35
C VAL A 25 21.89 -12.20 -0.62
N GLU A 26 21.95 -13.53 -0.52
CA GLU A 26 21.18 -14.43 -1.39
C GLU A 26 19.72 -14.56 -0.88
N PRO A 27 18.72 -14.00 -1.59
CA PRO A 27 17.33 -14.10 -1.17
C PRO A 27 16.68 -15.36 -1.76
N VAL A 28 15.80 -15.99 -0.95
CA VAL A 28 14.82 -16.97 -1.43
C VAL A 28 13.43 -16.51 -0.99
N LEU A 29 12.53 -16.31 -1.95
CA LEU A 29 11.21 -15.80 -1.73
C LEU A 29 10.20 -16.96 -1.62
N HIS A 30 9.48 -17.05 -0.52
CA HIS A 30 8.45 -18.07 -0.27
C HIS A 30 7.06 -17.43 -0.29
N GLU A 31 6.25 -17.79 -1.31
CA GLU A 31 4.89 -17.27 -1.49
C GLU A 31 3.85 -18.34 -1.11
N ALA A 32 2.85 -17.92 -0.33
CA ALA A 32 1.84 -18.82 0.18
C ALA A 32 0.83 -19.34 -0.85
N TYR A 33 0.72 -18.66 -1.97
CA TYR A 33 -0.21 -18.98 -3.05
C TYR A 33 0.51 -19.65 -4.21
N ASP A 34 -0.25 -20.30 -5.10
CA ASP A 34 0.24 -21.05 -6.27
C ASP A 34 0.53 -20.16 -7.49
N ARG A 35 0.19 -18.90 -7.41
CA ARG A 35 0.26 -17.94 -8.51
C ARG A 35 0.59 -16.53 -8.04
N THR A 36 0.99 -15.71 -8.97
CA THR A 36 1.03 -14.26 -8.79
C THR A 36 -0.38 -13.70 -8.58
N ALA A 37 -0.50 -12.50 -8.01
CA ALA A 37 -1.79 -11.85 -7.76
C ALA A 37 -2.44 -11.29 -9.05
N GLU A 38 -2.42 -12.06 -10.16
CA GLU A 38 -3.03 -11.69 -11.44
C GLU A 38 -4.53 -11.41 -11.28
N GLY A 39 -4.98 -10.28 -11.82
CA GLY A 39 -6.38 -9.87 -11.78
C GLY A 39 -6.93 -9.60 -10.37
N VAL A 40 -6.08 -9.57 -9.33
CA VAL A 40 -6.50 -9.35 -7.95
C VAL A 40 -6.20 -7.91 -7.52
N GLY A 41 -7.25 -7.21 -7.15
CA GLY A 41 -7.16 -5.89 -6.54
C GLY A 41 -7.33 -4.73 -7.51
N ALA A 42 -7.58 -3.56 -6.92
CA ALA A 42 -7.70 -2.30 -7.62
C ALA A 42 -6.31 -1.74 -7.98
N TYR A 43 -6.30 -0.56 -8.54
CA TYR A 43 -5.08 0.22 -8.74
C TYR A 43 -4.56 0.81 -7.42
N LEU A 44 -3.33 1.24 -7.45
CA LEU A 44 -2.69 2.07 -6.44
C LEU A 44 -1.92 3.21 -7.11
N THR A 45 -1.68 4.27 -6.37
CA THR A 45 -0.78 5.34 -6.81
C THR A 45 0.50 5.28 -5.99
N LEU A 46 1.63 5.07 -6.66
CA LEU A 46 2.94 5.20 -6.06
C LEU A 46 3.33 6.67 -6.01
N ALA A 47 3.58 7.15 -4.83
CA ALA A 47 4.07 8.51 -4.59
C ALA A 47 5.55 8.65 -5.01
N VAL A 48 5.98 9.90 -5.15
CA VAL A 48 7.35 10.21 -5.63
C VAL A 48 8.45 9.57 -4.80
N ASN A 49 8.29 9.46 -3.46
CA ASN A 49 9.25 8.77 -2.59
C ASN A 49 9.36 7.26 -2.88
N GLY A 50 8.24 6.61 -3.19
CA GLY A 50 8.25 5.20 -3.58
C GLY A 50 8.91 4.96 -4.94
N LEU A 51 8.62 5.83 -5.91
CA LEU A 51 9.24 5.77 -7.25
C LEU A 51 10.73 6.12 -7.20
N ASP A 52 11.12 7.06 -6.38
CA ASP A 52 12.51 7.39 -6.11
C ASP A 52 13.25 6.18 -5.52
N GLY A 53 12.64 5.53 -4.52
CA GLY A 53 13.18 4.30 -3.95
C GLY A 53 13.34 3.19 -4.97
N LEU A 54 12.36 2.96 -5.84
CA LEU A 54 12.48 2.00 -6.94
C LEU A 54 13.60 2.40 -7.92
N GLY A 55 13.80 3.70 -8.15
CA GLY A 55 14.91 4.22 -8.95
C GLY A 55 16.29 3.81 -8.40
N GLN A 56 16.47 3.77 -7.08
CA GLN A 56 17.71 3.30 -6.44
C GLN A 56 18.02 1.82 -6.71
N LEU A 57 17.00 1.04 -7.09
CA LEU A 57 17.12 -0.36 -7.47
C LEU A 57 17.08 -0.59 -9.00
N GLY A 58 16.99 0.49 -9.81
CA GLY A 58 16.82 0.38 -11.26
C GLY A 58 15.42 -0.04 -11.72
N LEU A 59 14.41 0.07 -10.86
CA LEU A 59 13.04 -0.43 -11.09
C LEU A 59 12.03 0.66 -11.49
N LYS A 60 12.45 1.92 -11.62
CA LYS A 60 11.55 3.05 -11.92
C LYS A 60 10.86 2.84 -13.27
N ASP A 61 11.60 2.45 -14.30
CA ASP A 61 11.07 2.27 -15.65
C ASP A 61 10.17 1.03 -15.77
N VAL A 62 10.40 0.02 -14.95
CA VAL A 62 9.55 -1.18 -14.84
C VAL A 62 8.12 -0.76 -14.46
N VAL A 63 7.98 0.12 -13.48
CA VAL A 63 6.66 0.63 -13.06
C VAL A 63 6.07 1.58 -14.09
N ARG A 64 6.90 2.47 -14.67
CA ARG A 64 6.45 3.45 -15.68
C ARG A 64 5.92 2.80 -16.95
N SER A 65 6.42 1.62 -17.32
CA SER A 65 5.99 0.90 -18.53
C SER A 65 4.51 0.47 -18.49
N LYS A 66 3.94 0.27 -17.31
CA LYS A 66 2.57 -0.21 -17.09
C LYS A 66 1.69 0.78 -16.36
N GLY A 67 2.30 1.75 -15.69
CA GLY A 67 1.60 2.84 -15.00
C GLY A 67 1.38 4.04 -15.91
N PHE A 68 0.73 5.04 -15.38
CA PHE A 68 0.58 6.35 -16.02
C PHE A 68 0.75 7.47 -15.00
N ASP A 69 1.19 8.64 -15.50
CA ASP A 69 1.42 9.81 -14.68
C ASP A 69 0.14 10.31 -14.04
N THR A 70 0.18 10.52 -12.73
CA THR A 70 -0.92 11.08 -11.95
C THR A 70 -0.37 12.19 -11.05
N PRO A 71 0.04 13.32 -11.65
CA PRO A 71 0.74 14.39 -10.92
C PRO A 71 -0.16 15.19 -9.99
N ARG A 72 -1.48 15.16 -10.15
CA ARG A 72 -2.39 16.09 -9.47
C ARG A 72 -3.56 15.38 -8.82
N ILE A 73 -4.02 15.99 -7.73
CA ILE A 73 -5.24 15.60 -7.02
C ILE A 73 -6.16 16.80 -6.93
N ALA A 74 -7.41 16.65 -7.36
CA ALA A 74 -8.47 17.63 -7.19
C ALA A 74 -9.41 17.19 -6.07
N LEU A 75 -9.61 18.06 -5.07
CA LEU A 75 -10.48 17.80 -3.93
C LEU A 75 -11.83 18.46 -4.14
N HIS A 76 -12.91 17.71 -3.97
CA HIS A 76 -14.29 18.15 -4.16
C HIS A 76 -15.16 17.81 -2.96
N LEU A 77 -16.21 18.61 -2.75
CA LEU A 77 -17.33 18.26 -1.87
C LEU A 77 -18.46 17.59 -2.66
N GLY A 78 -19.29 16.82 -1.98
CA GLY A 78 -20.44 16.15 -2.58
C GLY A 78 -21.51 17.09 -3.18
N ASN A 79 -21.42 18.39 -2.96
CA ASN A 79 -22.26 19.42 -3.60
C ASN A 79 -21.65 19.97 -4.91
N GLY A 80 -20.63 19.32 -5.47
CA GLY A 80 -19.97 19.74 -6.70
C GLY A 80 -18.87 20.80 -6.53
N LYS A 81 -18.73 21.40 -5.34
CA LYS A 81 -17.72 22.46 -5.13
C LYS A 81 -16.31 21.86 -5.18
N LYS A 82 -15.48 22.35 -6.12
CA LYS A 82 -14.04 22.12 -6.11
C LYS A 82 -13.41 22.96 -5.01
N LEU A 83 -12.68 22.31 -4.10
CA LEU A 83 -12.00 22.96 -2.98
C LEU A 83 -10.62 23.47 -3.40
N THR A 84 -9.83 22.61 -4.04
CA THR A 84 -8.47 22.91 -4.45
C THR A 84 -7.95 21.84 -5.39
N GLU A 85 -6.81 22.12 -6.01
CA GLU A 85 -5.99 21.16 -6.73
C GLU A 85 -4.57 21.24 -6.21
N LEU A 86 -3.96 20.09 -5.95
CA LEU A 86 -2.64 19.96 -5.32
C LEU A 86 -1.79 18.95 -6.07
N PRO A 87 -0.46 19.02 -5.97
CA PRO A 87 0.40 17.93 -6.39
C PRO A 87 0.03 16.64 -5.66
N LEU A 88 -0.04 15.51 -6.37
CA LEU A 88 -0.30 14.21 -5.77
C LEU A 88 1.04 13.52 -5.45
N GLY A 89 1.23 13.22 -4.17
CA GLY A 89 2.45 12.57 -3.72
C GLY A 89 3.66 13.49 -3.64
N GLY A 90 3.41 14.79 -3.49
CA GLY A 90 4.44 15.81 -3.28
C GLY A 90 4.94 16.50 -4.54
N PRO A 91 5.83 17.48 -4.38
CA PRO A 91 6.45 18.14 -5.49
C PRO A 91 7.29 17.16 -6.31
N THR A 92 7.29 17.33 -7.60
CA THR A 92 8.13 16.53 -8.50
C THR A 92 9.61 16.80 -8.21
N THR A 93 10.39 15.71 -8.06
CA THR A 93 11.85 15.78 -8.02
C THR A 93 12.40 15.43 -9.39
N GLY A 94 12.92 16.42 -10.10
CA GLY A 94 13.30 16.25 -11.50
C GLY A 94 12.09 15.91 -12.36
N ASP A 95 12.14 14.78 -13.06
CA ASP A 95 11.07 14.25 -13.93
C ASP A 95 10.17 13.20 -13.21
N THR A 96 10.34 13.02 -11.89
CA THR A 96 9.57 12.04 -11.13
C THR A 96 8.23 12.61 -10.71
N VAL A 97 7.14 12.00 -11.19
CA VAL A 97 5.75 12.27 -10.81
C VAL A 97 5.11 11.00 -10.27
N SER A 98 4.09 11.13 -9.43
CA SER A 98 3.33 9.97 -8.93
C SER A 98 2.74 9.17 -10.08
N GLN A 99 2.73 7.85 -9.96
CA GLN A 99 2.29 6.89 -10.98
C GLN A 99 1.11 6.09 -10.47
N THR A 100 0.03 6.05 -11.23
CA THR A 100 -1.07 5.11 -10.98
C THR A 100 -0.87 3.86 -11.82
N ILE A 101 -0.96 2.70 -11.17
CA ILE A 101 -0.77 1.38 -11.77
C ILE A 101 -1.74 0.39 -11.13
N THR A 102 -2.15 -0.67 -11.84
CA THR A 102 -2.92 -1.74 -11.19
C THR A 102 -2.00 -2.52 -10.23
N ARG A 103 -2.57 -3.03 -9.15
CA ARG A 103 -1.78 -3.85 -8.22
C ARG A 103 -1.25 -5.11 -8.87
N SER A 104 -2.03 -5.69 -9.75
CA SER A 104 -1.69 -6.87 -10.54
C SER A 104 -0.46 -6.62 -11.42
N ASP A 105 -0.46 -5.54 -12.21
CA ASP A 105 0.67 -5.20 -13.06
C ASP A 105 1.94 -4.92 -12.25
N LEU A 106 1.81 -4.17 -11.16
CA LEU A 106 2.96 -3.91 -10.29
C LEU A 106 3.55 -5.21 -9.71
N TYR A 107 2.72 -6.16 -9.28
CA TYR A 107 3.19 -7.46 -8.78
C TYR A 107 3.87 -8.28 -9.86
N LEU A 108 3.28 -8.33 -11.06
CA LEU A 108 3.84 -9.08 -12.18
C LEU A 108 5.21 -8.52 -12.58
N GLU A 109 5.28 -7.22 -12.83
CA GLU A 109 6.53 -6.57 -13.26
C GLU A 109 7.66 -6.74 -12.24
N LEU A 110 7.36 -6.56 -10.94
CA LEU A 110 8.36 -6.77 -9.88
C LEU A 110 8.82 -8.24 -9.80
N ARG A 111 7.90 -9.19 -10.02
CA ARG A 111 8.22 -10.63 -10.02
C ARG A 111 9.05 -11.04 -11.23
N GLU A 112 8.69 -10.54 -12.39
CA GLU A 112 9.48 -10.77 -13.62
C GLU A 112 10.89 -10.21 -13.49
N GLU A 113 11.03 -9.03 -12.88
CA GLU A 113 12.34 -8.46 -12.61
C GLU A 113 13.13 -9.29 -11.61
N ALA A 114 12.51 -9.75 -10.53
CA ALA A 114 13.16 -10.65 -9.58
C ALA A 114 13.65 -11.94 -10.28
N ALA A 115 12.84 -12.52 -11.18
CA ALA A 115 13.19 -13.68 -11.97
C ALA A 115 14.37 -13.39 -12.94
N ARG A 116 14.37 -12.23 -13.61
CA ARG A 116 15.48 -11.79 -14.47
C ARG A 116 16.80 -11.66 -13.72
N GLN A 117 16.74 -11.27 -12.46
CA GLN A 117 17.91 -11.19 -11.57
C GLN A 117 18.30 -12.56 -10.96
N GLY A 118 17.62 -13.66 -11.34
CA GLY A 118 17.91 -15.00 -10.85
C GLY A 118 17.49 -15.21 -9.39
N ILE A 119 16.51 -14.48 -8.89
CA ILE A 119 15.96 -14.67 -7.53
C ILE A 119 14.99 -15.84 -7.55
N THR A 120 15.23 -16.82 -6.68
CA THR A 120 14.37 -18.00 -6.52
C THR A 120 13.07 -17.62 -5.84
N VAL A 121 11.93 -18.01 -6.43
CA VAL A 121 10.59 -17.88 -5.87
C VAL A 121 9.98 -19.27 -5.73
N GLU A 122 9.63 -19.64 -4.51
CA GLU A 122 8.94 -20.88 -4.20
C GLU A 122 7.47 -20.59 -3.88
N TYR A 123 6.56 -21.16 -4.65
CA TYR A 123 5.12 -21.02 -4.50
C TYR A 123 4.54 -22.13 -3.62
N ASN A 124 3.29 -21.94 -3.14
CA ASN A 124 2.61 -22.85 -2.22
C ASN A 124 3.32 -23.03 -0.86
N LYS A 125 4.18 -22.07 -0.49
CA LYS A 125 4.98 -22.06 0.72
C LYS A 125 4.34 -21.20 1.81
N ARG A 126 3.21 -21.66 2.33
CA ARG A 126 2.54 -21.01 3.46
C ARG A 126 3.26 -21.31 4.76
N LEU A 127 3.88 -20.30 5.36
CA LEU A 127 4.57 -20.45 6.65
C LEU A 127 3.59 -20.84 7.76
N VAL A 128 3.95 -21.86 8.53
CA VAL A 128 3.22 -22.30 9.73
C VAL A 128 4.06 -22.19 10.99
N GLY A 129 5.39 -22.20 10.88
CA GLY A 129 6.32 -22.05 12.00
C GLY A 129 7.69 -21.60 11.54
N ALA A 130 8.46 -21.02 12.46
CA ALA A 130 9.88 -20.75 12.29
C ALA A 130 10.58 -20.78 13.63
N GLU A 131 11.84 -21.22 13.64
CA GLU A 131 12.68 -21.31 14.85
C GLU A 131 14.12 -20.88 14.56
N ASN A 132 14.79 -20.35 15.58
CA ASN A 132 16.23 -20.12 15.55
C ASN A 132 16.95 -21.44 15.82
N THR A 133 17.95 -21.79 14.99
CA THR A 133 18.70 -23.06 15.10
C THR A 133 20.08 -22.90 15.75
N GLY A 134 20.37 -21.75 16.33
CA GLY A 134 21.72 -21.40 16.83
C GLY A 134 22.64 -20.85 15.76
N GLU A 135 22.76 -21.50 14.63
CA GLU A 135 23.57 -21.01 13.47
C GLU A 135 22.74 -20.24 12.44
N GLY A 136 21.43 -20.44 12.40
CA GLY A 136 20.53 -19.87 11.40
C GLY A 136 19.08 -19.83 11.86
N VAL A 137 18.19 -19.89 10.91
CA VAL A 137 16.75 -19.95 11.08
C VAL A 137 16.18 -21.06 10.19
N ARG A 138 15.23 -21.82 10.71
CA ARG A 138 14.46 -22.83 9.96
C ARG A 138 13.01 -22.40 9.87
N ALA A 139 12.47 -22.32 8.66
CA ALA A 139 11.07 -22.09 8.35
C ALA A 139 10.37 -23.44 8.08
N GLN A 140 9.11 -23.56 8.53
CA GLN A 140 8.26 -24.73 8.30
C GLN A 140 7.02 -24.30 7.51
N PHE A 141 6.67 -25.05 6.47
CA PHE A 141 5.55 -24.75 5.60
C PHE A 141 4.39 -25.74 5.74
N ALA A 142 3.20 -25.31 5.34
CA ALA A 142 1.97 -26.11 5.47
C ALA A 142 1.98 -27.40 4.62
N ASP A 143 2.83 -27.48 3.61
CA ASP A 143 3.04 -28.66 2.78
C ASP A 143 3.99 -29.69 3.43
N GLY A 144 4.44 -29.42 4.66
CA GLY A 144 5.39 -30.26 5.39
C GLY A 144 6.85 -30.03 5.07
N SER A 145 7.17 -29.21 4.08
CA SER A 145 8.56 -28.87 3.74
C SER A 145 9.16 -27.85 4.71
N THR A 146 10.50 -27.78 4.71
CA THR A 146 11.27 -26.81 5.50
C THR A 146 12.28 -26.08 4.61
N ALA A 147 12.67 -24.88 5.04
CA ALA A 147 13.79 -24.14 4.45
C ALA A 147 14.71 -23.61 5.54
N GLU A 148 16.01 -23.56 5.26
CA GLU A 148 17.02 -23.03 6.18
C GLU A 148 17.75 -21.84 5.56
N GLY A 149 18.09 -20.86 6.41
CA GLY A 149 18.81 -19.66 6.03
C GLY A 149 19.51 -19.02 7.22
N ASP A 150 20.27 -17.98 6.97
CA ASP A 150 20.95 -17.21 8.03
C ASP A 150 19.99 -16.27 8.75
N LEU A 151 18.96 -15.77 8.04
CA LEU A 151 17.95 -14.86 8.58
C LEU A 151 16.59 -15.07 7.88
N LEU A 152 15.50 -14.62 8.55
CA LEU A 152 14.15 -14.68 8.03
C LEU A 152 13.48 -13.30 8.08
N ILE A 153 12.88 -12.89 6.96
CA ILE A 153 12.20 -11.62 6.80
C ILE A 153 10.71 -11.89 6.54
N GLY A 154 9.86 -11.44 7.46
CA GLY A 154 8.42 -11.49 7.34
C GLY A 154 7.89 -10.29 6.54
N ALA A 155 7.56 -10.55 5.27
CA ALA A 155 6.84 -9.64 4.36
C ALA A 155 5.44 -10.18 4.06
N ASP A 156 4.87 -10.95 4.99
CA ASP A 156 3.65 -11.75 4.89
C ASP A 156 2.36 -10.97 5.24
N GLY A 157 2.47 -9.65 5.20
CA GLY A 157 1.37 -8.71 5.18
C GLY A 157 0.61 -8.57 6.50
N LEU A 158 -0.57 -7.97 6.43
CA LEU A 158 -1.40 -7.57 7.56
C LEU A 158 -1.63 -8.70 8.60
N ARG A 159 -1.76 -9.95 8.14
CA ARG A 159 -2.01 -11.12 8.98
C ARG A 159 -0.75 -11.94 9.26
N SER A 160 0.39 -11.28 9.29
CA SER A 160 1.71 -11.88 9.42
C SER A 160 1.78 -13.00 10.46
N GLN A 161 2.26 -14.16 10.02
CA GLN A 161 2.63 -15.28 10.90
C GLN A 161 3.98 -15.02 11.54
N VAL A 162 4.92 -14.42 10.79
CA VAL A 162 6.25 -14.06 11.32
C VAL A 162 6.11 -13.09 12.50
N ARG A 163 5.22 -12.07 12.40
CA ARG A 163 4.96 -11.17 13.55
C ARG A 163 4.56 -11.95 14.82
N ARG A 164 3.68 -12.94 14.70
CA ARG A 164 3.22 -13.75 15.84
C ARG A 164 4.29 -14.71 16.37
N ILE A 165 5.22 -15.13 15.53
CA ILE A 165 6.37 -15.95 15.93
C ILE A 165 7.37 -15.10 16.71
N ILE A 166 7.65 -13.88 16.24
CA ILE A 166 8.54 -12.92 16.91
C ILE A 166 7.93 -12.48 18.25
N ASP A 167 6.65 -12.14 18.25
CA ASP A 167 5.92 -11.63 19.40
C ASP A 167 4.50 -12.22 19.42
N PRO A 168 4.28 -13.27 20.25
CA PRO A 168 2.96 -13.89 20.39
C PRO A 168 1.86 -12.93 20.87
N ASP A 169 2.25 -11.88 21.60
CA ASP A 169 1.34 -10.85 22.13
C ASP A 169 1.19 -9.65 21.17
N ALA A 170 1.78 -9.72 19.97
CA ALA A 170 1.67 -8.68 18.97
C ALA A 170 0.21 -8.32 18.64
N PRO A 171 -0.10 -7.03 18.47
CA PRO A 171 -1.46 -6.59 18.24
C PRO A 171 -2.04 -7.16 16.95
N ALA A 172 -3.33 -7.52 16.99
CA ALA A 172 -4.09 -7.88 15.80
C ALA A 172 -4.47 -6.65 14.98
N ALA A 173 -4.67 -6.85 13.69
CA ALA A 173 -5.19 -5.83 12.79
C ALA A 173 -6.58 -5.36 13.24
N ARG A 174 -6.78 -4.04 13.22
CA ARG A 174 -8.02 -3.38 13.64
C ARG A 174 -8.88 -3.08 12.43
N TYR A 175 -10.15 -3.47 12.47
CA TYR A 175 -11.13 -3.10 11.47
C TYR A 175 -11.37 -1.59 11.47
N LEU A 176 -11.31 -0.98 10.29
CA LEU A 176 -11.79 0.36 10.05
C LEU A 176 -13.22 0.28 9.50
N PRO A 177 -14.17 1.13 9.98
CA PRO A 177 -15.59 1.00 9.63
C PRO A 177 -15.90 1.46 8.19
N LEU A 178 -15.10 0.98 7.24
CA LEU A 178 -15.16 1.29 5.81
C LEU A 178 -14.97 0.01 5.00
N LEU A 179 -15.71 -0.09 3.91
CA LEU A 179 -15.40 -1.02 2.82
C LEU A 179 -14.58 -0.29 1.76
N ASN A 180 -13.92 -1.06 0.92
CA ASN A 180 -13.38 -0.60 -0.35
C ASN A 180 -14.10 -1.33 -1.46
N THR A 181 -14.31 -0.64 -2.58
CA THR A 181 -14.80 -1.18 -3.83
C THR A 181 -14.34 -0.26 -4.95
N GLY A 182 -14.48 -0.68 -6.20
CA GLY A 182 -14.09 0.13 -7.35
C GLY A 182 -14.34 -0.59 -8.65
N GLY A 183 -13.81 -0.05 -9.72
CA GLY A 183 -13.92 -0.62 -11.05
C GLY A 183 -13.48 0.37 -12.13
N PHE A 184 -13.69 -0.02 -13.38
CA PHE A 184 -13.48 0.81 -14.55
C PHE A 184 -14.77 0.98 -15.32
N ALA A 185 -15.21 2.23 -15.49
CA ALA A 185 -16.38 2.57 -16.28
C ALA A 185 -15.98 2.79 -17.73
N GLU A 186 -16.88 2.43 -18.64
CA GLU A 186 -16.69 2.55 -20.09
C GLU A 186 -17.70 3.54 -20.69
N GLY A 187 -17.27 4.31 -21.71
CA GLY A 187 -18.15 5.22 -22.43
C GLY A 187 -18.68 6.41 -21.63
N VAL A 188 -18.14 6.68 -20.45
CA VAL A 188 -18.50 7.83 -19.60
C VAL A 188 -17.56 8.99 -19.87
N ARG A 189 -18.16 10.17 -20.09
CA ARG A 189 -17.41 11.44 -20.15
C ARG A 189 -17.47 12.09 -18.77
N ILE A 190 -16.31 12.47 -18.26
CA ILE A 190 -16.15 13.23 -17.02
C ILE A 190 -15.46 14.56 -17.33
N ASP A 191 -15.83 15.60 -16.58
CA ASP A 191 -15.14 16.89 -16.64
C ASP A 191 -13.87 16.82 -15.78
N SER A 192 -12.82 16.25 -16.36
CA SER A 192 -11.50 16.11 -15.73
C SER A 192 -10.42 15.96 -16.79
N GLU A 193 -9.25 16.46 -16.51
CA GLU A 193 -8.07 16.26 -17.34
C GLU A 193 -7.39 14.91 -17.03
N PRO A 194 -6.72 14.29 -18.01
CA PRO A 194 -5.82 13.17 -17.74
C PRO A 194 -4.76 13.52 -16.68
N GLY A 195 -4.39 12.55 -15.85
CA GLY A 195 -3.42 12.76 -14.78
C GLY A 195 -3.96 13.48 -13.54
N VAL A 196 -5.26 13.77 -13.47
CA VAL A 196 -5.92 14.33 -12.29
C VAL A 196 -6.73 13.25 -11.59
N MET A 197 -6.41 13.00 -10.33
CA MET A 197 -7.20 12.15 -9.45
C MET A 197 -8.23 12.99 -8.70
N ASN A 198 -9.51 12.83 -9.00
CA ASN A 198 -10.59 13.56 -8.37
C ASN A 198 -11.06 12.86 -7.10
N MET A 199 -10.86 13.46 -5.95
CA MET A 199 -11.31 12.96 -4.66
C MET A 199 -12.53 13.73 -4.16
N VAL A 200 -13.65 13.03 -3.98
CA VAL A 200 -14.93 13.62 -3.59
C VAL A 200 -15.27 13.23 -2.14
N PHE A 201 -15.34 14.22 -1.26
CA PHE A 201 -15.91 14.07 0.07
C PHE A 201 -17.43 14.14 -0.03
N GLY A 202 -18.04 13.03 -0.41
CA GLY A 202 -19.47 12.92 -0.64
C GLY A 202 -20.29 13.08 0.63
N LYS A 203 -21.62 13.18 0.46
CA LYS A 203 -22.58 13.38 1.56
C LYS A 203 -22.68 12.16 2.46
N GLN A 204 -22.52 10.95 1.90
CA GLN A 204 -22.64 9.70 2.63
C GLN A 204 -21.39 8.83 2.57
N SER A 205 -20.56 9.00 1.53
CA SER A 205 -19.36 8.18 1.30
C SER A 205 -18.31 8.97 0.54
N PHE A 206 -17.08 8.49 0.60
CA PHE A 206 -15.97 8.99 -0.21
C PHE A 206 -15.96 8.29 -1.56
N PHE A 207 -15.69 9.05 -2.63
CA PHE A 207 -15.55 8.59 -4.00
C PHE A 207 -14.30 9.16 -4.63
N CYS A 208 -13.60 8.39 -5.46
CA CYS A 208 -12.46 8.85 -6.22
C CYS A 208 -12.57 8.36 -7.66
N TYR A 209 -12.21 9.21 -8.63
CA TYR A 209 -12.23 8.83 -10.05
C TYR A 209 -11.12 9.57 -10.83
N PHE A 210 -10.71 8.97 -11.95
CA PHE A 210 -9.70 9.53 -12.85
C PHE A 210 -9.85 8.94 -14.26
N TYR A 211 -9.33 9.64 -15.28
CA TYR A 211 -9.17 9.04 -16.60
C TYR A 211 -7.98 8.08 -16.64
N HIS A 212 -8.24 6.87 -17.11
CA HIS A 212 -7.20 5.92 -17.49
C HIS A 212 -6.76 6.18 -18.95
N PRO A 213 -5.48 6.02 -19.32
CA PRO A 213 -5.00 6.27 -20.68
C PRO A 213 -5.72 5.49 -21.80
N ASN A 214 -6.34 4.36 -21.48
CA ASN A 214 -7.14 3.56 -22.42
C ASN A 214 -8.54 4.13 -22.68
N GLY A 215 -8.89 5.28 -22.09
CA GLY A 215 -10.20 5.94 -22.27
C GLY A 215 -11.27 5.51 -21.26
N GLN A 216 -11.00 4.55 -20.38
CA GLN A 216 -11.88 4.19 -19.27
C GLN A 216 -11.79 5.22 -18.13
N VAL A 217 -12.81 5.21 -17.26
CA VAL A 217 -12.76 5.96 -15.99
C VAL A 217 -12.56 4.98 -14.84
N GLY A 218 -11.34 5.00 -14.28
CA GLY A 218 -11.05 4.27 -13.06
C GLY A 218 -11.66 4.97 -11.84
N TRP A 219 -12.17 4.19 -10.88
CA TRP A 219 -12.75 4.73 -9.65
C TRP A 219 -12.61 3.79 -8.47
N PHE A 220 -12.68 4.35 -7.27
CA PHE A 220 -12.89 3.61 -6.04
C PHE A 220 -13.79 4.37 -5.07
N ALA A 221 -14.42 3.64 -4.15
CA ALA A 221 -15.28 4.21 -3.11
C ALA A 221 -15.00 3.58 -1.76
N ASN A 222 -15.33 4.33 -0.69
CA ASN A 222 -15.21 3.85 0.68
C ASN A 222 -16.57 3.88 1.40
N PRO A 223 -17.52 2.98 1.07
CA PRO A 223 -18.79 2.91 1.76
C PRO A 223 -18.62 2.66 3.26
N PRO A 224 -19.30 3.45 4.13
CA PRO A 224 -19.21 3.26 5.56
C PRO A 224 -19.92 1.96 5.98
N ARG A 225 -19.29 1.21 6.89
CA ARG A 225 -19.85 -0.03 7.43
C ARG A 225 -19.43 -0.15 8.90
N LYS A 226 -20.31 0.24 9.82
CA LYS A 226 -19.99 0.30 11.27
C LYS A 226 -19.65 -1.06 11.84
N VAL A 227 -20.46 -2.08 11.50
CA VAL A 227 -20.24 -3.47 11.91
C VAL A 227 -19.44 -4.16 10.82
N LYS A 228 -18.36 -4.86 11.23
CA LYS A 228 -17.52 -5.64 10.31
C LYS A 228 -18.34 -6.77 9.70
N PRO A 229 -18.52 -6.79 8.36
CA PRO A 229 -19.21 -7.90 7.72
C PRO A 229 -18.35 -9.16 7.69
N THR A 230 -18.98 -10.29 7.71
CA THR A 230 -18.35 -11.58 7.46
C THR A 230 -18.05 -11.78 5.97
N ARG A 231 -17.17 -12.73 5.66
CA ARG A 231 -16.93 -13.11 4.26
C ARG A 231 -18.19 -13.66 3.59
N ALA A 232 -19.01 -14.42 4.33
CA ALA A 232 -20.25 -14.97 3.84
C ALA A 232 -21.25 -13.88 3.46
N GLU A 233 -21.42 -12.84 4.30
CA GLU A 233 -22.29 -11.70 4.02
C GLU A 233 -21.82 -10.93 2.78
N LEU A 234 -20.51 -10.70 2.63
CA LEU A 234 -19.98 -10.03 1.43
C LEU A 234 -20.18 -10.89 0.17
N ALA A 235 -19.95 -12.19 0.27
CA ALA A 235 -20.12 -13.12 -0.86
C ALA A 235 -21.59 -13.34 -1.25
N ALA A 236 -22.54 -13.20 -0.33
CA ALA A 236 -23.96 -13.33 -0.58
C ALA A 236 -24.56 -12.11 -1.31
N THR A 237 -23.87 -10.96 -1.32
CA THR A 237 -24.32 -9.76 -2.01
C THR A 237 -24.01 -9.87 -3.51
N SER A 238 -25.03 -9.94 -4.35
CA SER A 238 -24.81 -9.97 -5.80
C SER A 238 -24.24 -8.65 -6.33
N GLY A 239 -23.59 -8.69 -7.50
CA GLY A 239 -23.04 -7.49 -8.15
C GLY A 239 -24.12 -6.43 -8.41
N GLU A 240 -25.34 -6.84 -8.76
CA GLU A 240 -26.46 -5.92 -8.96
C GLU A 240 -26.95 -5.28 -7.66
N GLN A 241 -27.08 -6.07 -6.61
CA GLN A 241 -27.44 -5.55 -5.28
C GLN A 241 -26.40 -4.54 -4.80
N TRP A 242 -25.11 -4.86 -5.01
CA TRP A 242 -24.01 -3.98 -4.65
C TRP A 242 -24.02 -2.69 -5.47
N ARG A 243 -24.25 -2.77 -6.79
CA ARG A 243 -24.43 -1.61 -7.67
C ARG A 243 -25.57 -0.71 -7.20
N ALA A 244 -26.74 -1.31 -6.90
CA ALA A 244 -27.91 -0.57 -6.43
C ALA A 244 -27.62 0.15 -5.07
N GLU A 245 -26.92 -0.50 -4.15
CA GLU A 245 -26.48 0.11 -2.89
C GLU A 245 -25.58 1.32 -3.14
N LEU A 246 -24.58 1.18 -4.01
CA LEU A 246 -23.66 2.27 -4.36
C LEU A 246 -24.37 3.43 -5.04
N VAL A 247 -25.23 3.18 -6.01
CA VAL A 247 -26.03 4.22 -6.67
C VAL A 247 -26.84 5.00 -5.65
N ARG A 248 -27.57 4.31 -4.75
CA ARG A 248 -28.33 4.97 -3.67
C ARG A 248 -27.45 5.82 -2.75
N LEU A 249 -26.22 5.35 -2.45
CA LEU A 249 -25.29 6.02 -1.56
C LEU A 249 -24.76 7.34 -2.15
N PHE A 250 -24.55 7.38 -3.47
CA PHE A 250 -24.00 8.54 -4.18
C PHE A 250 -25.04 9.42 -4.88
N GLN A 251 -26.28 8.98 -5.00
CA GLN A 251 -27.36 9.75 -5.63
C GLN A 251 -27.57 11.17 -5.05
N PRO A 252 -27.36 11.43 -3.73
CA PRO A 252 -27.48 12.79 -3.19
C PRO A 252 -26.35 13.74 -3.61
N ASP A 253 -25.25 13.22 -4.20
CA ASP A 253 -24.10 14.02 -4.57
C ASP A 253 -24.27 14.64 -5.96
N GLN A 254 -23.73 15.85 -6.16
CA GLN A 254 -23.71 16.56 -7.43
C GLN A 254 -22.38 16.30 -8.19
N MET A 255 -22.01 15.02 -8.31
CA MET A 255 -20.76 14.56 -8.91
C MET A 255 -21.07 13.37 -9.80
N PRO A 256 -20.21 13.01 -10.79
CA PRO A 256 -20.49 11.97 -11.79
C PRO A 256 -20.47 10.54 -11.23
N ALA A 257 -20.43 10.34 -9.92
CA ALA A 257 -20.28 9.03 -9.29
C ALA A 257 -21.36 8.03 -9.72
N VAL A 258 -22.62 8.46 -9.82
CA VAL A 258 -23.74 7.59 -10.22
C VAL A 258 -23.60 7.11 -11.66
N ASP A 259 -23.21 8.01 -12.58
CA ASP A 259 -23.04 7.66 -13.99
C ASP A 259 -21.84 6.74 -14.19
N ILE A 260 -20.75 6.99 -13.48
CA ILE A 260 -19.56 6.13 -13.46
C ILE A 260 -19.92 4.72 -12.96
N ILE A 261 -20.62 4.62 -11.82
CA ILE A 261 -21.03 3.33 -11.24
C ILE A 261 -21.95 2.56 -12.21
N LYS A 262 -22.90 3.24 -12.83
CA LYS A 262 -23.84 2.60 -13.80
C LYS A 262 -23.12 2.10 -15.06
N ALA A 263 -22.12 2.83 -15.52
CA ALA A 263 -21.36 2.50 -16.73
C ALA A 263 -20.17 1.54 -16.48
N THR A 264 -19.99 1.07 -15.24
CA THR A 264 -18.97 0.08 -14.89
C THR A 264 -19.50 -1.33 -15.19
N PRO A 265 -18.94 -2.08 -16.14
CA PRO A 265 -19.40 -3.43 -16.45
C PRO A 265 -19.32 -4.36 -15.23
N GLU A 266 -18.15 -4.42 -14.61
CA GLU A 266 -17.88 -5.23 -13.43
C GLU A 266 -17.38 -4.36 -12.28
N ILE A 267 -18.13 -4.33 -11.18
CA ILE A 267 -17.73 -3.67 -9.94
C ILE A 267 -16.99 -4.67 -9.06
N TYR A 268 -15.82 -4.32 -8.60
CA TYR A 268 -15.06 -5.17 -7.69
C TYR A 268 -15.86 -5.49 -6.43
N PRO A 269 -15.92 -6.77 -6.04
CA PRO A 269 -16.56 -7.17 -4.79
C PRO A 269 -16.01 -6.33 -3.61
N PRO A 270 -16.88 -5.93 -2.68
CA PRO A 270 -16.42 -5.11 -1.56
C PRO A 270 -15.48 -5.90 -0.64
N TRP A 271 -14.45 -5.21 -0.13
CA TRP A 271 -13.56 -5.78 0.87
C TRP A 271 -13.38 -4.86 2.07
N VAL A 272 -13.08 -5.47 3.21
CA VAL A 272 -12.92 -4.78 4.49
C VAL A 272 -11.57 -4.05 4.57
N THR A 273 -11.59 -2.91 5.24
CA THR A 273 -10.39 -2.10 5.49
C THR A 273 -9.86 -2.35 6.90
N TYR A 274 -8.55 -2.42 7.02
CA TYR A 274 -7.86 -2.54 8.30
C TYR A 274 -6.71 -1.57 8.40
N ASP A 275 -6.31 -1.28 9.64
CA ASP A 275 -4.99 -0.77 9.97
C ASP A 275 -4.33 -1.69 11.03
N LEU A 276 -3.06 -1.48 11.26
CA LEU A 276 -2.34 -2.16 12.31
C LEU A 276 -1.98 -1.15 13.41
N PRO A 277 -2.34 -1.42 14.68
CA PRO A 277 -1.82 -0.64 15.80
C PRO A 277 -0.30 -0.70 15.88
N LYS A 278 0.29 0.15 16.71
CA LYS A 278 1.74 0.11 16.95
C LYS A 278 2.19 -1.31 17.32
N VAL A 279 3.12 -1.85 16.54
CA VAL A 279 3.75 -3.15 16.79
C VAL A 279 5.00 -2.90 17.63
N PRO A 280 5.08 -3.42 18.88
CA PRO A 280 6.20 -3.11 19.76
C PRO A 280 7.51 -3.76 19.32
N THR A 281 7.47 -5.00 18.82
CA THR A 281 8.65 -5.80 18.47
C THR A 281 8.69 -6.05 16.96
N TRP A 282 9.69 -5.51 16.27
CA TRP A 282 9.85 -5.74 14.83
C TRP A 282 10.84 -6.84 14.51
N HIS A 283 11.76 -7.13 15.42
CA HIS A 283 12.73 -8.21 15.24
C HIS A 283 13.03 -8.95 16.52
N ARG A 284 13.44 -10.21 16.39
CA ARG A 284 13.98 -11.04 17.47
C ARG A 284 15.00 -12.02 16.87
N ASP A 285 16.23 -12.00 17.42
CA ASP A 285 17.34 -12.83 16.97
C ASP A 285 17.62 -12.69 15.48
N ARG A 286 17.25 -13.68 14.67
CA ARG A 286 17.47 -13.76 13.23
C ARG A 286 16.21 -13.51 12.40
N MET A 287 15.12 -13.08 13.01
CA MET A 287 13.83 -12.82 12.36
C MET A 287 13.44 -11.36 12.47
N ILE A 288 12.92 -10.79 11.39
CA ILE A 288 12.43 -9.41 11.31
C ILE A 288 11.16 -9.33 10.46
N ILE A 289 10.30 -8.34 10.72
CA ILE A 289 9.12 -8.01 9.91
C ILE A 289 9.26 -6.66 9.24
N ILE A 290 8.67 -6.53 8.05
CA ILE A 290 8.66 -5.32 7.22
C ILE A 290 7.30 -5.09 6.57
N GLY A 291 7.09 -3.89 6.03
CA GLY A 291 5.88 -3.54 5.31
C GLY A 291 4.61 -3.73 6.15
N ASP A 292 3.54 -4.20 5.54
CA ASP A 292 2.25 -4.41 6.22
C ASP A 292 2.33 -5.42 7.38
N ALA A 293 3.37 -6.24 7.46
CA ALA A 293 3.59 -7.12 8.60
C ALA A 293 4.00 -6.33 9.86
N ALA A 294 4.69 -5.22 9.69
CA ALA A 294 5.14 -4.34 10.77
C ALA A 294 4.21 -3.14 11.00
N HIS A 295 3.64 -2.55 9.93
CA HIS A 295 3.01 -1.23 10.01
C HIS A 295 1.90 -0.97 8.99
N ALA A 296 1.02 -1.93 8.74
CA ALA A 296 -0.09 -1.74 7.80
C ALA A 296 -0.86 -0.44 8.08
N VAL A 297 -0.91 0.43 7.10
CA VAL A 297 -1.51 1.74 7.18
C VAL A 297 -2.86 1.80 6.46
N SER A 298 -3.75 2.67 6.93
CA SER A 298 -4.98 2.97 6.20
C SER A 298 -4.66 3.39 4.75
N PRO A 299 -5.38 2.86 3.75
CA PRO A 299 -5.23 3.29 2.35
C PRO A 299 -5.36 4.81 2.15
N ALA A 300 -6.00 5.51 3.10
CA ALA A 300 -6.15 6.97 3.07
C ALA A 300 -4.82 7.75 3.15
N SER A 301 -3.72 7.12 3.56
CA SER A 301 -2.39 7.74 3.55
C SER A 301 -1.76 7.78 2.15
N GLY A 302 -2.15 6.85 1.26
CA GLY A 302 -1.50 6.66 -0.04
C GLY A 302 -0.04 6.20 0.04
N GLN A 303 0.45 5.75 1.23
CA GLN A 303 1.87 5.50 1.48
C GLN A 303 2.26 4.03 1.66
N GLY A 304 1.31 3.09 1.72
CA GLY A 304 1.62 1.70 2.09
C GLY A 304 2.68 1.05 1.20
N ALA A 305 2.55 1.16 -0.12
CA ALA A 305 3.54 0.62 -1.06
C ALA A 305 4.88 1.37 -1.00
N SER A 306 4.84 2.71 -0.92
CA SER A 306 6.06 3.53 -0.81
C SER A 306 6.84 3.22 0.46
N MET A 307 6.18 3.06 1.61
CA MET A 307 6.84 2.65 2.86
C MET A 307 7.47 1.26 2.75
N ALA A 308 6.80 0.30 2.10
CA ALA A 308 7.35 -1.03 1.89
C ALA A 308 8.62 -1.01 1.00
N ILE A 309 8.68 -0.12 0.02
CA ILE A 309 9.87 0.10 -0.82
C ILE A 309 10.99 0.76 0.00
N GLU A 310 10.67 1.76 0.81
CA GLU A 310 11.63 2.38 1.72
C GLU A 310 12.20 1.35 2.73
N ASP A 311 11.36 0.45 3.24
CA ASP A 311 11.79 -0.65 4.12
C ASP A 311 12.80 -1.56 3.43
N ALA A 312 12.50 -1.98 2.21
CA ALA A 312 13.37 -2.85 1.43
C ALA A 312 14.76 -2.24 1.21
N LEU A 313 14.80 -0.96 0.84
CA LEU A 313 16.06 -0.22 0.68
C LEU A 313 16.84 -0.11 1.99
N THR A 314 16.15 0.31 3.05
CA THR A 314 16.80 0.53 4.34
C THR A 314 17.33 -0.77 4.92
N LEU A 315 16.55 -1.85 4.88
CA LEU A 315 16.98 -3.17 5.36
C LEU A 315 18.16 -3.72 4.53
N GLY A 316 18.10 -3.56 3.20
CA GLY A 316 19.18 -3.97 2.31
C GLY A 316 20.49 -3.25 2.64
N ARG A 317 20.44 -1.92 2.88
CA ARG A 317 21.61 -1.12 3.29
C ARG A 317 22.14 -1.54 4.66
N CYS A 318 21.25 -1.72 5.65
CA CYS A 318 21.68 -2.17 6.98
C CYS A 318 22.37 -3.53 6.94
N LEU A 319 21.85 -4.48 6.18
CA LEU A 319 22.47 -5.79 6.02
C LEU A 319 23.77 -5.77 5.18
N ARG A 320 23.95 -4.77 4.32
CA ARG A 320 25.19 -4.54 3.58
C ARG A 320 26.29 -3.96 4.48
N ASP A 321 25.95 -2.94 5.27
CA ASP A 321 26.93 -2.05 5.91
C ASP A 321 27.19 -2.40 7.38
N VAL A 322 26.20 -2.92 8.11
CA VAL A 322 26.29 -3.19 9.54
C VAL A 322 26.72 -4.63 9.79
N PRO A 323 27.87 -4.88 10.47
CA PRO A 323 28.31 -6.23 10.81
C PRO A 323 27.36 -6.92 11.79
N GLY A 324 26.90 -8.12 11.43
CA GLY A 324 25.99 -8.92 12.24
C GLY A 324 24.52 -8.72 11.89
N ILE A 325 23.70 -9.75 12.10
CA ILE A 325 22.28 -9.74 11.73
C ILE A 325 21.47 -8.91 12.71
N SER A 326 21.61 -9.18 14.02
CA SER A 326 20.85 -8.46 15.05
C SER A 326 21.18 -6.97 15.11
N PRO A 327 22.45 -6.52 15.02
CA PRO A 327 22.76 -5.09 14.90
C PRO A 327 22.18 -4.45 13.63
N ALA A 328 22.20 -5.15 12.48
CA ALA A 328 21.63 -4.65 11.25
C ALA A 328 20.09 -4.46 11.36
N PHE A 329 19.40 -5.36 12.06
CA PHE A 329 17.98 -5.25 12.34
C PHE A 329 17.65 -4.09 13.28
N ALA A 330 18.45 -3.90 14.32
CA ALA A 330 18.30 -2.76 15.22
C ALA A 330 18.51 -1.43 14.48
N ALA A 331 19.56 -1.31 13.66
CA ALA A 331 19.78 -0.13 12.84
C ALA A 331 18.63 0.14 11.85
N TYR A 332 18.07 -0.91 11.23
CA TYR A 332 16.89 -0.77 10.39
C TYR A 332 15.69 -0.22 11.18
N GLU A 333 15.39 -0.78 12.34
CA GLU A 333 14.29 -0.35 13.18
C GLU A 333 14.46 1.12 13.62
N ASP A 334 15.64 1.51 14.04
CA ASP A 334 15.96 2.90 14.45
C ASP A 334 15.77 3.88 13.29
N LEU A 335 16.18 3.52 12.08
CA LEU A 335 16.03 4.36 10.89
C LEU A 335 14.58 4.48 10.39
N ARG A 336 13.72 3.49 10.68
CA ARG A 336 12.38 3.41 10.09
C ARG A 336 11.25 3.74 11.05
N ARG A 337 11.37 3.38 12.33
CA ARG A 337 10.24 3.37 13.28
C ARG A 337 9.55 4.72 13.40
N GLU A 338 10.29 5.78 13.66
CA GLU A 338 9.71 7.12 13.87
C GLU A 338 8.92 7.58 12.64
N ARG A 339 9.52 7.46 11.45
CA ARG A 339 8.88 7.86 10.19
C ARG A 339 7.63 7.04 9.90
N VAL A 340 7.69 5.74 10.06
CA VAL A 340 6.59 4.82 9.83
C VAL A 340 5.42 5.12 10.76
N GLU A 341 5.68 5.27 12.07
CA GLU A 341 4.65 5.58 13.07
C GLU A 341 3.99 6.93 12.79
N ALA A 342 4.74 7.92 12.35
CA ALA A 342 4.20 9.23 11.95
C ALA A 342 3.27 9.13 10.74
N ILE A 343 3.64 8.35 9.70
CA ILE A 343 2.79 8.12 8.52
C ILE A 343 1.52 7.35 8.89
N VAL A 344 1.61 6.31 9.73
CA VAL A 344 0.44 5.56 10.23
C VAL A 344 -0.51 6.49 10.99
N ALA A 345 0.03 7.35 11.87
CA ALA A 345 -0.76 8.33 12.60
C ALA A 345 -1.45 9.34 11.67
N GLN A 346 -0.76 9.81 10.62
CA GLN A 346 -1.34 10.72 9.62
C GLN A 346 -2.44 10.02 8.81
N GLY A 347 -2.22 8.78 8.36
CA GLY A 347 -3.22 7.98 7.65
C GLY A 347 -4.51 7.79 8.46
N LYS A 348 -4.38 7.61 9.77
CA LYS A 348 -5.54 7.54 10.69
C LYS A 348 -6.33 8.85 10.75
N ARG A 349 -5.63 9.99 10.81
CA ARG A 349 -6.27 11.33 10.81
C ARG A 349 -7.04 11.57 9.51
N THR A 350 -6.40 11.31 8.38
CA THR A 350 -7.01 11.50 7.05
C THR A 350 -8.17 10.53 6.82
N GLY A 351 -8.06 9.27 7.26
CA GLY A 351 -9.10 8.26 7.12
C GLY A 351 -10.39 8.61 7.89
N GLY A 352 -10.28 9.26 9.05
CA GLY A 352 -11.41 9.66 9.87
C GLY A 352 -12.38 10.65 9.19
N SER A 353 -11.92 11.42 8.21
CA SER A 353 -12.74 12.38 7.46
C SER A 353 -13.62 11.75 6.37
N LYS A 354 -13.37 10.50 6.00
CA LYS A 354 -14.09 9.80 4.91
C LYS A 354 -15.47 9.28 5.30
N ALA A 355 -15.72 9.03 6.60
CA ALA A 355 -16.97 8.48 7.10
C ALA A 355 -17.45 9.28 8.32
N VAL A 356 -18.15 10.35 8.07
CA VAL A 356 -18.73 11.20 9.09
C VAL A 356 -20.26 11.21 9.00
N GLY A 357 -20.94 11.22 10.15
CA GLY A 357 -22.40 11.33 10.17
C GLY A 357 -22.89 12.72 9.69
N PRO A 358 -24.22 12.92 9.59
CA PRO A 358 -24.79 14.15 8.99
C PRO A 358 -24.28 15.45 9.60
N VAL A 359 -24.18 15.53 10.92
CA VAL A 359 -23.66 16.71 11.64
C VAL A 359 -22.15 16.86 11.40
N GLY A 360 -21.40 15.76 11.54
CA GLY A 360 -19.95 15.75 11.29
C GLY A 360 -19.60 16.16 9.85
N ARG A 361 -20.46 15.85 8.89
CA ARG A 361 -20.30 16.27 7.49
C ARG A 361 -20.35 17.80 7.37
N VAL A 362 -21.34 18.46 7.95
CA VAL A 362 -21.43 19.92 7.87
C VAL A 362 -20.19 20.58 8.44
N ILE A 363 -19.72 20.07 9.58
CA ILE A 363 -18.49 20.55 10.22
C ILE A 363 -17.27 20.28 9.32
N ARG A 364 -17.14 19.06 8.77
CA ARG A 364 -16.08 18.69 7.84
C ARG A 364 -16.05 19.62 6.62
N ASP A 365 -17.19 19.78 5.95
CA ASP A 365 -17.31 20.56 4.71
C ASP A 365 -16.97 22.05 4.97
N PHE A 366 -17.38 22.57 6.14
CA PHE A 366 -17.01 23.92 6.58
C PHE A 366 -15.49 24.03 6.81
N ILE A 367 -14.90 23.10 7.58
CA ILE A 367 -13.46 23.10 7.88
C ILE A 367 -12.66 22.98 6.58
N LEU A 368 -12.98 22.00 5.71
CA LEU A 368 -12.28 21.83 4.44
C LEU A 368 -12.39 23.07 3.55
N SER A 369 -13.58 23.68 3.47
CA SER A 369 -13.77 24.92 2.72
C SER A 369 -12.92 26.07 3.26
N ARG A 370 -12.72 26.15 4.58
CA ARG A 370 -11.86 27.18 5.21
C ARG A 370 -10.38 26.90 5.01
N VAL A 371 -9.97 25.64 5.20
CA VAL A 371 -8.57 25.22 5.04
C VAL A 371 -8.08 25.48 3.62
N PHE A 372 -8.89 25.11 2.62
CA PHE A 372 -8.54 25.26 1.21
C PHE A 372 -9.01 26.57 0.56
N SER A 373 -9.54 27.52 1.33
CA SER A 373 -9.88 28.85 0.80
C SER A 373 -8.68 29.75 0.54
N LYS A 374 -7.52 29.39 1.07
CA LYS A 374 -6.26 30.11 0.85
C LYS A 374 -5.21 29.13 0.37
N PRO A 375 -4.37 29.51 -0.60
CA PRO A 375 -3.24 28.68 -1.00
C PRO A 375 -2.35 28.45 0.23
N ALA A 376 -2.08 27.19 0.53
CA ALA A 376 -1.16 26.84 1.60
C ALA A 376 0.25 27.34 1.21
N LYS A 377 0.91 28.08 2.10
CA LYS A 377 2.30 28.53 1.88
C LYS A 377 3.28 27.35 1.84
N LYS A 378 2.93 26.22 2.47
CA LYS A 378 3.72 25.00 2.54
C LYS A 378 2.77 23.81 2.72
N ASP A 379 3.02 22.71 2.02
CA ASP A 379 2.27 21.46 2.25
C ASP A 379 2.68 20.86 3.59
N PRO A 380 1.78 20.74 4.59
CA PRO A 380 2.10 20.16 5.88
C PRO A 380 2.42 18.66 5.80
N THR A 381 2.19 18.03 4.65
CA THR A 381 2.46 16.61 4.39
C THR A 381 3.71 16.38 3.54
N GLU A 382 4.42 17.44 3.14
CA GLU A 382 5.62 17.39 2.31
C GLU A 382 6.67 16.41 2.84
N TRP A 383 6.83 16.32 4.16
CA TRP A 383 7.75 15.41 4.81
C TRP A 383 7.48 13.92 4.52
N MET A 384 6.24 13.55 4.15
CA MET A 384 5.90 12.18 3.76
C MET A 384 6.43 11.84 2.37
N TRP A 385 6.38 12.82 1.46
CA TRP A 385 6.70 12.65 0.04
C TRP A 385 8.16 12.97 -0.27
N ASN A 386 8.71 13.97 0.41
CA ASN A 386 10.08 14.44 0.22
C ASN A 386 11.06 13.64 1.08
N HIS A 387 11.06 12.30 0.90
CA HIS A 387 11.97 11.40 1.59
C HIS A 387 12.78 10.61 0.56
N HIS A 388 14.08 10.82 0.60
CA HIS A 388 15.02 10.22 -0.31
C HIS A 388 15.99 9.30 0.43
N ILE A 389 16.18 8.08 -0.07
CA ILE A 389 17.11 7.09 0.47
C ILE A 389 18.21 6.85 -0.57
N HIS A 390 19.39 7.34 -0.29
CA HIS A 390 20.55 7.09 -1.15
C HIS A 390 21.09 5.68 -0.91
N TRP A 391 20.99 4.83 -1.94
CA TRP A 391 21.48 3.46 -1.82
C TRP A 391 22.95 3.38 -1.41
N ASP A 392 23.82 4.18 -2.03
CA ASP A 392 25.27 4.12 -1.85
C ASP A 392 25.76 4.84 -0.57
N ALA A 393 24.89 5.60 0.09
CA ALA A 393 25.26 6.22 1.36
C ALA A 393 25.43 5.15 2.44
N PRO A 394 26.53 5.14 3.20
CA PRO A 394 26.74 4.16 4.25
C PRO A 394 25.72 4.33 5.39
N VAL A 395 25.36 3.22 6.02
CA VAL A 395 24.64 3.22 7.30
C VAL A 395 25.71 3.30 8.39
N ALA A 396 25.66 4.38 9.19
CA ALA A 396 26.51 4.47 10.36
C ALA A 396 26.14 3.37 11.36
N ALA A 397 27.16 2.66 11.85
CA ALA A 397 27.00 1.64 12.88
C ALA A 397 26.80 2.27 14.26
#